data_58cd7da5244597ae2119c0f71c2fd2b1
#
_entry.id   58cd7da5244597ae2119c0f71c2fd2b1
#
_cell.length_a   1.000
_cell.length_b   1.000
_cell.length_c   1.000
_cell.angle_alpha   90.00
_cell.angle_beta   90.00
_cell.angle_gamma   90.00
#
_symmetry.space_group_name_H-M   'P 1'
#
loop_
_entity.id
_entity.type
_entity.pdbx_description
1 polymer ?
#
loop_
_entity_poly.entity_id
_entity_poly.type
_entity_poly.pdbx_seq_one_letter_code
_entity_poly.pdbx_strand_id
1 'polypeptide(L)'
;MKRIVIFVLLSLIFLLPGPLGASPWQELSSPYFTMRYQEPERKMALFLLQRAEEVRGSIIQDAGRAPPAPTLIYLAPTWEQFQEVQPQGQPPTWAVGTAYPEHNLIILKSPRAVKKGRSEVEEVLRHEYAHLVLARALKGHEAPQWLDEGFAMLQSRGWSISWTYVLSRGVLSKALIPLTELSDGFPLDQYQAQLAYAQSFSFVSYIKNEYGAEALARLIKGIAYGLDAEEALRQATGLGLGNLERGWKAELKKRYSWFPIATSFFSLWFLASLLFLLGYWLKRRKAKRTLREWEQEEALQEPPFPPGSFDDEDRE
;
A
#
# COMPACT_ATOMS: atom_id res chain seq x y z
N MET A 1 26.97 -4.37 14.19
CA MET A 1 25.64 -4.36 14.84
C MET A 1 25.70 -3.43 16.05
N LYS A 2 25.26 -2.17 15.89
CA LYS A 2 25.18 -1.23 17.01
C LYS A 2 23.88 -1.51 17.79
N ARG A 3 24.03 -1.95 19.02
CA ARG A 3 22.87 -2.12 19.93
C ARG A 3 22.36 -0.74 20.30
N ILE A 4 21.12 -0.43 19.89
CA ILE A 4 20.41 0.78 20.33
C ILE A 4 20.05 0.56 21.79
N VAL A 5 20.64 1.34 22.68
CA VAL A 5 20.31 1.33 24.12
C VAL A 5 19.09 2.24 24.30
N ILE A 6 17.94 1.62 24.52
CA ILE A 6 16.69 2.34 24.84
C ILE A 6 16.73 2.67 26.34
N PHE A 7 16.87 3.96 26.69
CA PHE A 7 16.70 4.43 28.06
C PHE A 7 15.20 4.55 28.36
N VAL A 8 14.69 3.70 29.23
CA VAL A 8 13.34 3.80 29.77
C VAL A 8 13.38 4.69 31.02
N LEU A 9 13.08 5.96 30.85
CA LEU A 9 12.84 6.86 31.99
C LEU A 9 11.38 6.70 32.42
N LEU A 10 11.15 6.06 33.56
CA LEU A 10 9.85 6.02 34.23
C LEU A 10 9.65 7.33 34.98
N SER A 11 8.94 8.27 34.38
CA SER A 11 8.46 9.46 35.10
C SER A 11 7.14 9.15 35.78
N LEU A 12 7.14 9.17 37.12
CA LEU A 12 5.92 9.11 37.93
C LEU A 12 5.15 10.42 37.75
N ILE A 13 4.07 10.40 37.00
CA ILE A 13 3.16 11.55 36.87
C ILE A 13 1.99 11.37 37.83
N PHE A 14 1.74 12.42 38.60
CA PHE A 14 0.67 12.56 39.61
C PHE A 14 -0.72 12.23 39.04
N LEU A 15 -1.44 11.33 39.73
CA LEU A 15 -2.82 10.97 39.49
C LEU A 15 -3.76 12.14 39.83
N LEU A 16 -4.36 12.76 38.85
CA LEU A 16 -5.70 13.34 38.99
C LEU A 16 -6.69 12.27 38.46
N PRO A 17 -7.78 11.97 39.17
CA PRO A 17 -8.77 11.00 38.72
C PRO A 17 -9.49 11.58 37.48
N GLY A 18 -9.15 11.09 36.30
CA GLY A 18 -9.91 11.30 35.10
C GLY A 18 -11.22 10.48 35.10
N PRO A 19 -12.13 10.70 34.13
CA PRO A 19 -13.41 10.00 34.09
C PRO A 19 -13.22 8.49 34.06
N LEU A 20 -14.07 7.79 34.81
CA LEU A 20 -14.09 6.35 35.01
C LEU A 20 -14.02 5.61 33.68
N GLY A 21 -12.86 5.05 33.31
CA GLY A 21 -12.72 4.13 32.22
C GLY A 21 -11.47 4.23 31.35
N ALA A 22 -10.77 5.36 31.27
CA ALA A 22 -9.56 5.51 30.45
C ALA A 22 -8.28 5.29 31.27
N SER A 23 -7.41 4.39 30.86
CA SER A 23 -6.07 4.26 31.42
C SER A 23 -5.27 5.55 31.21
N PRO A 24 -4.41 5.98 32.15
CA PRO A 24 -3.60 7.18 31.95
C PRO A 24 -2.63 7.00 30.78
N TRP A 25 -2.33 8.10 30.10
CA TRP A 25 -1.29 8.13 29.08
C TRP A 25 0.07 7.86 29.71
N GLN A 26 0.77 6.88 29.15
CA GLN A 26 2.15 6.55 29.47
C GLN A 26 3.07 7.01 28.35
N GLU A 27 4.37 7.11 28.62
CA GLU A 27 5.35 7.62 27.68
C GLU A 27 6.55 6.68 27.55
N LEU A 28 7.01 6.50 26.32
CA LEU A 28 8.27 5.86 25.96
C LEU A 28 9.06 6.83 25.10
N SER A 29 10.33 7.00 25.39
CA SER A 29 11.19 7.92 24.65
C SER A 29 12.38 7.21 24.04
N SER A 30 12.81 7.72 22.89
CA SER A 30 14.02 7.37 22.18
C SER A 30 14.77 8.66 21.78
N PRO A 31 15.96 8.62 21.15
CA PRO A 31 16.70 9.83 20.81
C PRO A 31 15.95 10.83 19.94
N TYR A 32 15.04 10.37 19.10
CA TYR A 32 14.35 11.24 18.12
C TYR A 32 12.83 11.21 18.24
N PHE A 33 12.25 10.33 19.05
CA PHE A 33 10.80 10.19 19.18
C PHE A 33 10.37 10.03 20.63
N THR A 34 9.20 10.56 20.92
CA THR A 34 8.46 10.31 22.17
C THR A 34 7.11 9.71 21.81
N MET A 35 6.80 8.51 22.32
CA MET A 35 5.56 7.78 22.05
C MET A 35 4.67 7.82 23.28
N ARG A 36 3.47 8.40 23.16
CA ARG A 36 2.41 8.35 24.16
C ARG A 36 1.40 7.28 23.82
N TYR A 37 1.09 6.44 24.79
CA TYR A 37 0.20 5.29 24.63
C TYR A 37 -0.57 5.01 25.93
N GLN A 38 -1.58 4.15 25.84
CA GLN A 38 -2.29 3.62 27.02
C GLN A 38 -2.17 2.10 27.06
N GLU A 39 -2.21 1.50 28.25
CA GLU A 39 -2.31 0.06 28.35
C GLU A 39 -3.64 -0.43 27.71
N PRO A 40 -3.65 -1.52 26.96
CA PRO A 40 -2.59 -2.52 26.79
C PRO A 40 -1.73 -2.34 25.50
N GLU A 41 -1.58 -1.13 24.97
CA GLU A 41 -0.84 -0.88 23.72
C GLU A 41 0.68 -0.81 23.87
N ARG A 42 1.25 -1.06 25.05
CA ARG A 42 2.68 -0.94 25.33
C ARG A 42 3.58 -1.71 24.36
N LYS A 43 3.19 -2.94 24.01
CA LYS A 43 3.97 -3.76 23.06
C LYS A 43 3.99 -3.18 21.65
N MET A 44 2.87 -2.58 21.24
CA MET A 44 2.76 -1.92 19.94
C MET A 44 3.52 -0.59 19.94
N ALA A 45 3.44 0.17 21.02
CA ALA A 45 4.18 1.42 21.19
C ALA A 45 5.70 1.20 21.11
N LEU A 46 6.23 0.17 21.79
CA LEU A 46 7.64 -0.22 21.68
C LEU A 46 8.04 -0.61 20.26
N PHE A 47 7.21 -1.41 19.59
CA PHE A 47 7.45 -1.82 18.20
C PHE A 47 7.50 -0.60 17.28
N LEU A 48 6.52 0.29 17.34
CA LEU A 48 6.45 1.48 16.48
C LEU A 48 7.59 2.46 16.79
N LEU A 49 7.97 2.64 18.04
CA LEU A 49 9.09 3.50 18.44
C LEU A 49 10.41 3.01 17.82
N GLN A 50 10.66 1.70 17.87
CA GLN A 50 11.82 1.10 17.23
C GLN A 50 11.79 1.29 15.72
N ARG A 51 10.63 1.08 15.09
CA ARG A 51 10.47 1.27 13.64
C ARG A 51 10.66 2.72 13.21
N ALA A 52 10.17 3.68 14.00
CA ALA A 52 10.38 5.10 13.74
C ALA A 52 11.87 5.44 13.69
N GLU A 53 12.67 4.96 14.64
CA GLU A 53 14.12 5.16 14.65
C GLU A 53 14.81 4.52 13.44
N GLU A 54 14.42 3.31 13.06
CA GLU A 54 15.02 2.58 11.93
C GLU A 54 14.78 3.29 10.59
N VAL A 55 13.58 3.87 10.38
CA VAL A 55 13.20 4.46 9.09
C VAL A 55 13.58 5.92 8.96
N ARG A 56 13.80 6.61 10.07
CA ARG A 56 14.08 8.04 10.11
C ARG A 56 15.17 8.48 9.13
N GLY A 57 16.29 7.76 9.12
CA GLY A 57 17.45 8.12 8.32
C GLY A 57 17.17 8.13 6.82
N SER A 58 16.47 7.11 6.31
CA SER A 58 16.15 6.98 4.88
C SER A 58 15.17 8.06 4.42
N ILE A 59 14.15 8.37 5.22
CA ILE A 59 13.15 9.40 4.88
C ILE A 59 13.80 10.79 4.84
N ILE A 60 14.66 11.09 5.82
CA ILE A 60 15.39 12.37 5.84
C ILE A 60 16.36 12.47 4.66
N GLN A 61 17.01 11.39 4.27
CA GLN A 61 17.93 11.39 3.13
C GLN A 61 17.24 11.79 1.84
N ASP A 62 16.01 11.31 1.61
CA ASP A 62 15.24 11.64 0.41
C ASP A 62 14.73 13.11 0.39
N ALA A 63 14.45 13.71 1.55
CA ALA A 63 13.94 15.08 1.65
C ALA A 63 15.03 16.13 2.02
N GLY A 64 16.16 15.71 2.54
CA GLY A 64 17.32 16.55 2.84
C GLY A 64 17.26 17.29 4.19
N ARG A 65 16.21 17.18 5.00
CA ARG A 65 16.11 17.87 6.29
C ARG A 65 15.29 17.13 7.32
N ALA A 66 15.80 17.05 8.55
CA ALA A 66 15.11 16.43 9.68
C ALA A 66 14.11 17.39 10.36
N PRO A 67 12.96 16.87 10.88
CA PRO A 67 12.14 17.61 11.84
C PRO A 67 12.89 17.81 13.16
N PRO A 68 12.41 18.73 14.02
CA PRO A 68 12.94 18.87 15.41
C PRO A 68 12.82 17.55 16.16
N ALA A 69 13.75 17.31 17.09
CA ALA A 69 13.67 16.14 17.97
C ALA A 69 13.34 16.57 19.41
N PRO A 70 12.56 15.75 20.14
CA PRO A 70 11.86 14.57 19.67
C PRO A 70 10.56 14.89 18.91
N THR A 71 10.19 14.03 17.96
CA THR A 71 8.84 14.02 17.37
C THR A 71 7.89 13.31 18.32
N LEU A 72 6.76 13.93 18.64
CA LEU A 72 5.74 13.35 19.50
C LEU A 72 4.79 12.47 18.69
N ILE A 73 4.53 11.26 19.17
CA ILE A 73 3.61 10.31 18.56
C ILE A 73 2.58 9.85 19.61
N TYR A 74 1.30 9.98 19.30
CA TYR A 74 0.23 9.36 20.07
C TYR A 74 -0.22 8.06 19.41
N LEU A 75 -0.37 7.00 20.19
CA LEU A 75 -1.00 5.74 19.78
C LEU A 75 -2.34 5.60 20.51
N ALA A 76 -3.40 6.02 19.83
CA ALA A 76 -4.75 6.06 20.38
C ALA A 76 -5.45 4.69 20.28
N PRO A 77 -5.85 4.08 21.40
CA PRO A 77 -6.50 2.76 21.41
C PRO A 77 -7.96 2.78 20.95
N THR A 78 -8.62 3.94 20.92
CA THR A 78 -10.01 4.10 20.46
C THR A 78 -10.17 5.28 19.51
N TRP A 79 -11.31 5.35 18.83
CA TRP A 79 -11.67 6.49 17.97
C TRP A 79 -11.83 7.78 18.77
N GLU A 80 -12.47 7.71 19.93
CA GLU A 80 -12.74 8.86 20.80
C GLU A 80 -11.42 9.49 21.25
N GLN A 81 -10.47 8.66 21.68
CA GLN A 81 -9.14 9.13 22.09
C GLN A 81 -8.31 9.65 20.92
N PHE A 82 -8.46 9.06 19.73
CA PHE A 82 -7.84 9.59 18.52
C PHE A 82 -8.36 11.00 18.20
N GLN A 83 -9.66 11.26 18.39
CA GLN A 83 -10.24 12.58 18.21
C GLN A 83 -9.81 13.57 19.32
N GLU A 84 -9.76 13.12 20.57
CA GLU A 84 -9.44 13.95 21.73
C GLU A 84 -8.06 14.59 21.66
N VAL A 85 -7.07 13.86 21.10
CA VAL A 85 -5.67 14.33 21.03
C VAL A 85 -5.36 15.15 19.77
N GLN A 86 -6.33 15.38 18.89
CA GLN A 86 -6.14 16.23 17.72
C GLN A 86 -5.97 17.69 18.10
N PRO A 87 -4.93 18.41 17.64
CA PRO A 87 -4.75 19.83 17.97
C PRO A 87 -5.77 20.72 17.29
N GLN A 88 -6.27 20.33 16.09
CA GLN A 88 -7.20 21.14 15.30
C GLN A 88 -8.17 20.24 14.53
N GLY A 89 -9.45 20.62 14.52
CA GLY A 89 -10.49 19.99 13.70
C GLY A 89 -10.76 18.53 14.08
N GLN A 90 -11.66 17.93 13.30
CA GLN A 90 -11.90 16.48 13.37
C GLN A 90 -11.37 15.80 12.11
N PRO A 91 -10.50 14.81 12.25
CA PRO A 91 -9.99 14.06 11.12
C PRO A 91 -11.13 13.27 10.46
N PRO A 92 -11.04 12.94 9.17
CA PRO A 92 -11.99 12.07 8.52
C PRO A 92 -12.12 10.73 9.28
N THR A 93 -13.32 10.18 9.35
CA THR A 93 -13.61 8.95 10.11
C THR A 93 -12.76 7.75 9.66
N TRP A 94 -12.38 7.74 8.38
CA TRP A 94 -11.53 6.71 7.78
C TRP A 94 -10.03 6.90 8.03
N ALA A 95 -9.57 8.09 8.51
CA ALA A 95 -8.16 8.34 8.79
C ALA A 95 -7.63 7.36 9.84
N VAL A 96 -6.48 6.77 9.58
CA VAL A 96 -5.77 5.84 10.49
C VAL A 96 -4.65 6.54 11.22
N GLY A 97 -4.08 7.57 10.62
CA GLY A 97 -3.09 8.47 11.17
C GLY A 97 -3.37 9.91 10.76
N THR A 98 -2.70 10.83 11.41
CA THR A 98 -2.66 12.27 11.09
C THR A 98 -1.31 12.84 11.47
N ALA A 99 -0.77 13.72 10.63
CA ALA A 99 0.46 14.45 10.88
C ALA A 99 0.19 15.94 11.05
N TYR A 100 0.86 16.55 12.02
CA TYR A 100 0.80 17.99 12.30
C TYR A 100 2.22 18.56 12.31
N PRO A 101 2.74 18.98 11.15
CA PRO A 101 4.11 19.48 11.02
C PRO A 101 4.44 20.66 11.93
N GLU A 102 3.49 21.56 12.13
CA GLU A 102 3.64 22.75 12.98
C GLU A 102 3.87 22.39 14.47
N HIS A 103 3.26 21.27 14.89
CA HIS A 103 3.37 20.75 16.26
C HIS A 103 4.42 19.65 16.40
N ASN A 104 5.07 19.24 15.31
CA ASN A 104 5.97 18.09 15.24
C ASN A 104 5.32 16.83 15.86
N LEU A 105 4.06 16.58 15.48
CA LEU A 105 3.15 15.62 16.09
C LEU A 105 2.58 14.66 15.05
N ILE A 106 2.55 13.37 15.43
CA ILE A 106 1.84 12.31 14.72
C ILE A 106 0.83 11.68 15.67
N ILE A 107 -0.36 11.40 15.17
CA ILE A 107 -1.38 10.68 15.95
C ILE A 107 -1.79 9.45 15.14
N LEU A 108 -1.72 8.28 15.73
CA LEU A 108 -2.04 6.99 15.12
C LEU A 108 -3.16 6.30 15.88
N LYS A 109 -4.05 5.64 15.14
CA LYS A 109 -4.95 4.64 15.74
C LYS A 109 -4.18 3.35 15.98
N SER A 110 -4.40 2.71 17.10
CA SER A 110 -3.83 1.39 17.38
C SER A 110 -4.43 0.31 16.46
N PRO A 111 -3.77 -0.84 16.29
CA PRO A 111 -4.31 -1.97 15.54
C PRO A 111 -5.70 -2.41 16.03
N ARG A 112 -6.00 -2.24 17.30
CA ARG A 112 -7.31 -2.57 17.90
C ARG A 112 -8.41 -1.63 17.43
N ALA A 113 -8.10 -0.34 17.34
CA ALA A 113 -9.06 0.68 16.90
C ALA A 113 -9.44 0.53 15.42
N VAL A 114 -8.53 0.03 14.59
CA VAL A 114 -8.73 -0.06 13.12
C VAL A 114 -8.89 -1.49 12.60
N LYS A 115 -8.74 -2.52 13.46
CA LYS A 115 -8.74 -3.94 13.07
C LYS A 115 -7.71 -4.26 11.96
N LYS A 116 -6.56 -3.62 12.03
CA LYS A 116 -5.43 -3.78 11.10
C LYS A 116 -4.26 -4.49 11.77
N GLY A 117 -3.36 -5.04 10.95
CA GLY A 117 -2.12 -5.66 11.44
C GLY A 117 -1.07 -4.64 11.90
N ARG A 118 -0.01 -5.11 12.55
CA ARG A 118 1.10 -4.26 13.01
C ARG A 118 1.84 -3.60 11.85
N SER A 119 2.06 -4.33 10.75
CA SER A 119 2.73 -3.81 9.56
C SER A 119 1.96 -2.68 8.90
N GLU A 120 0.63 -2.77 8.88
CA GLU A 120 -0.21 -1.71 8.30
C GLU A 120 -0.15 -0.42 9.12
N VAL A 121 -0.09 -0.49 10.46
CA VAL A 121 0.08 0.69 11.31
C VAL A 121 1.51 1.24 11.22
N GLU A 122 2.52 0.39 11.01
CA GLU A 122 3.90 0.83 10.70
C GLU A 122 3.95 1.60 9.37
N GLU A 123 3.26 1.13 8.34
CA GLU A 123 3.17 1.85 7.05
C GLU A 123 2.53 3.23 7.21
N VAL A 124 1.48 3.33 8.03
CA VAL A 124 0.86 4.62 8.38
C VAL A 124 1.85 5.52 9.14
N LEU A 125 2.58 4.98 10.13
CA LEU A 125 3.61 5.75 10.81
C LEU A 125 4.65 6.35 9.86
N ARG A 126 5.12 5.56 8.90
CA ARG A 126 6.07 6.02 7.86
C ARG A 126 5.48 7.13 7.00
N HIS A 127 4.22 6.97 6.61
CA HIS A 127 3.47 7.95 5.83
C HIS A 127 3.36 9.28 6.57
N GLU A 128 2.86 9.26 7.81
CA GLU A 128 2.70 10.47 8.62
C GLU A 128 4.05 11.14 8.95
N TYR A 129 5.09 10.34 9.22
CA TYR A 129 6.41 10.89 9.44
C TYR A 129 7.02 11.52 8.19
N ALA A 130 6.72 10.99 7.00
CA ALA A 130 7.16 11.58 5.75
C ALA A 130 6.57 12.99 5.52
N HIS A 131 5.31 13.23 5.89
CA HIS A 131 4.71 14.57 5.86
C HIS A 131 5.47 15.56 6.77
N LEU A 132 5.83 15.15 8.01
CA LEU A 132 6.63 16.00 8.90
C LEU A 132 7.99 16.34 8.30
N VAL A 133 8.66 15.34 7.72
CA VAL A 133 9.99 15.50 7.11
C VAL A 133 9.91 16.43 5.90
N LEU A 134 8.92 16.21 5.01
CA LEU A 134 8.73 17.03 3.81
C LEU A 134 8.38 18.46 4.17
N ALA A 135 7.41 18.69 5.05
CA ALA A 135 7.04 20.05 5.50
C ALA A 135 8.24 20.80 6.10
N ARG A 136 9.09 20.09 6.88
CA ARG A 136 10.31 20.69 7.41
C ARG A 136 11.34 21.00 6.34
N ALA A 137 11.45 20.15 5.31
CA ALA A 137 12.36 20.39 4.18
C ALA A 137 11.92 21.60 3.36
N LEU A 138 10.63 21.81 3.21
CA LEU A 138 10.02 22.92 2.45
C LEU A 138 10.11 24.30 3.16
N LYS A 139 10.51 24.36 4.43
CA LYS A 139 10.76 25.62 5.18
C LYS A 139 9.56 26.58 5.23
N GLY A 140 8.35 26.06 5.24
CA GLY A 140 7.10 26.86 5.27
C GLY A 140 6.51 27.17 3.90
N HIS A 141 7.12 26.71 2.80
CA HIS A 141 6.50 26.70 1.50
C HIS A 141 5.59 25.49 1.34
N GLU A 142 4.52 25.63 0.59
CA GLU A 142 3.56 24.55 0.33
C GLU A 142 4.02 23.66 -0.83
N ALA A 143 3.87 22.36 -0.69
CA ALA A 143 4.06 21.43 -1.78
C ALA A 143 2.74 21.30 -2.57
N PRO A 144 2.80 21.05 -3.90
CA PRO A 144 1.62 20.53 -4.60
C PRO A 144 1.16 19.22 -3.94
N GLN A 145 -0.17 19.02 -3.85
CA GLN A 145 -0.74 17.84 -3.15
C GLN A 145 -0.20 16.50 -3.71
N TRP A 146 0.01 16.41 -5.04
CA TRP A 146 0.63 15.21 -5.63
C TRP A 146 2.06 14.93 -5.14
N LEU A 147 2.82 15.97 -4.79
CA LEU A 147 4.17 15.80 -4.26
C LEU A 147 4.13 15.39 -2.78
N ASP A 148 3.29 16.03 -1.98
CA ASP A 148 3.14 15.74 -0.56
C ASP A 148 2.71 14.28 -0.34
N GLU A 149 1.59 13.89 -0.93
CA GLU A 149 1.06 12.53 -0.81
C GLU A 149 1.91 11.48 -1.54
N GLY A 150 2.43 11.84 -2.72
CA GLY A 150 3.30 10.95 -3.47
C GLY A 150 4.60 10.65 -2.75
N PHE A 151 5.20 11.63 -2.08
CA PHE A 151 6.38 11.45 -1.23
C PHE A 151 6.05 10.59 0.00
N ALA A 152 4.95 10.88 0.69
CA ALA A 152 4.53 10.12 1.86
C ALA A 152 4.26 8.64 1.51
N MET A 153 3.57 8.37 0.41
CA MET A 153 3.35 7.01 -0.09
C MET A 153 4.64 6.31 -0.53
N LEU A 154 5.60 7.04 -1.11
CA LEU A 154 6.91 6.48 -1.48
C LEU A 154 7.68 5.98 -0.25
N GLN A 155 7.56 6.68 0.88
CA GLN A 155 8.23 6.32 2.12
C GLN A 155 7.51 5.22 2.91
N SER A 156 6.19 5.11 2.78
CA SER A 156 5.39 4.12 3.51
C SER A 156 5.57 2.68 3.02
N ARG A 157 6.18 2.45 1.86
CA ARG A 157 6.23 1.15 1.15
C ARG A 157 4.84 0.59 0.82
N GLY A 158 3.83 1.45 0.84
CA GLY A 158 2.42 1.08 0.73
C GLY A 158 1.92 0.72 -0.67
N TRP A 159 2.82 0.39 -1.64
CA TRP A 159 2.37 -0.06 -2.95
C TRP A 159 1.83 -1.48 -2.87
N SER A 160 0.56 -1.65 -3.15
CA SER A 160 -0.13 -2.93 -3.17
C SER A 160 -0.68 -3.27 -4.57
N ILE A 161 -1.12 -4.51 -4.74
CA ILE A 161 -1.82 -4.94 -5.96
C ILE A 161 -3.07 -4.10 -6.21
N SER A 162 -3.74 -3.63 -5.14
CA SER A 162 -4.92 -2.76 -5.26
C SER A 162 -4.59 -1.43 -5.94
N TRP A 163 -3.47 -0.79 -5.62
CA TRP A 163 -3.00 0.43 -6.29
C TRP A 163 -2.68 0.20 -7.76
N THR A 164 -2.03 -0.93 -8.08
CA THR A 164 -1.78 -1.35 -9.46
C THR A 164 -3.10 -1.50 -10.22
N TYR A 165 -4.12 -2.11 -9.62
CA TYR A 165 -5.44 -2.27 -10.24
C TYR A 165 -6.13 -0.92 -10.49
N VAL A 166 -6.16 -0.04 -9.47
CA VAL A 166 -6.76 1.30 -9.57
C VAL A 166 -6.10 2.11 -10.69
N LEU A 167 -4.76 2.15 -10.72
CA LEU A 167 -4.00 2.88 -11.72
C LEU A 167 -4.20 2.32 -13.14
N SER A 168 -4.16 0.98 -13.28
CA SER A 168 -4.40 0.32 -14.57
C SER A 168 -5.80 0.59 -15.10
N ARG A 169 -6.81 0.57 -14.22
CA ARG A 169 -8.19 0.93 -14.60
C ARG A 169 -8.28 2.38 -15.05
N GLY A 170 -7.62 3.32 -14.32
CA GLY A 170 -7.54 4.72 -14.72
C GLY A 170 -6.90 4.92 -16.09
N VAL A 171 -5.82 4.18 -16.40
CA VAL A 171 -5.16 4.20 -17.71
C VAL A 171 -6.10 3.70 -18.83
N LEU A 172 -6.75 2.55 -18.63
CA LEU A 172 -7.63 1.94 -19.63
C LEU A 172 -8.87 2.78 -19.93
N SER A 173 -9.49 3.32 -18.88
CA SER A 173 -10.69 4.16 -19.01
C SER A 173 -10.38 5.60 -19.43
N LYS A 174 -9.11 5.95 -19.61
CA LYS A 174 -8.63 7.32 -19.88
C LYS A 174 -9.09 8.33 -18.81
N ALA A 175 -9.27 7.88 -17.58
CA ALA A 175 -9.77 8.65 -16.45
C ALA A 175 -8.64 9.14 -15.52
N LEU A 176 -7.39 9.20 -16.01
CA LEU A 176 -6.30 9.77 -15.23
C LEU A 176 -6.55 11.28 -15.02
N ILE A 177 -6.46 11.69 -13.76
CA ILE A 177 -6.64 13.09 -13.35
C ILE A 177 -5.41 13.88 -13.79
N PRO A 178 -5.53 15.06 -14.39
CA PRO A 178 -4.40 15.93 -14.69
C PRO A 178 -3.60 16.27 -13.45
N LEU A 179 -2.26 16.27 -13.54
CA LEU A 179 -1.41 16.61 -12.40
C LEU A 179 -1.57 18.04 -11.92
N THR A 180 -2.01 18.94 -12.80
CA THR A 180 -2.37 20.31 -12.43
C THR A 180 -3.55 20.35 -11.45
N GLU A 181 -4.58 19.51 -11.66
CA GLU A 181 -5.70 19.40 -10.74
C GLU A 181 -5.30 18.76 -9.41
N LEU A 182 -4.38 17.77 -9.45
CA LEU A 182 -3.83 17.13 -8.27
C LEU A 182 -2.84 18.02 -7.49
N SER A 183 -2.50 19.20 -8.02
CA SER A 183 -1.68 20.18 -7.29
C SER A 183 -2.49 20.91 -6.23
N ASP A 184 -3.76 21.19 -6.48
CA ASP A 184 -4.62 22.02 -5.63
C ASP A 184 -5.37 21.20 -4.56
N GLY A 185 -5.53 19.89 -4.77
CA GLY A 185 -6.21 19.00 -3.84
C GLY A 185 -6.68 17.69 -4.47
N PHE A 186 -7.18 16.79 -3.62
CA PHE A 186 -7.70 15.51 -4.07
C PHE A 186 -9.23 15.48 -4.09
N PRO A 187 -9.83 14.73 -5.05
CA PRO A 187 -11.28 14.57 -5.12
C PRO A 187 -11.85 13.93 -3.86
N LEU A 188 -13.08 14.31 -3.49
CA LEU A 188 -13.77 13.75 -2.32
C LEU A 188 -14.37 12.35 -2.59
N ASP A 189 -14.61 12.01 -3.85
CA ASP A 189 -15.06 10.67 -4.23
C ASP A 189 -14.01 9.62 -3.91
N GLN A 190 -14.42 8.55 -3.25
CA GLN A 190 -13.50 7.52 -2.74
C GLN A 190 -12.64 6.89 -3.85
N TYR A 191 -13.23 6.58 -5.01
CA TYR A 191 -12.49 5.97 -6.10
C TYR A 191 -11.51 6.96 -6.74
N GLN A 192 -11.95 8.19 -6.96
CA GLN A 192 -11.09 9.24 -7.52
C GLN A 192 -9.98 9.63 -6.55
N ALA A 193 -10.27 9.68 -5.24
CA ALA A 193 -9.23 9.88 -4.22
C ALA A 193 -8.17 8.76 -4.25
N GLN A 194 -8.60 7.50 -4.30
CA GLN A 194 -7.66 6.39 -4.45
C GLN A 194 -6.84 6.49 -5.74
N LEU A 195 -7.46 6.90 -6.85
CA LEU A 195 -6.74 7.12 -8.10
C LEU A 195 -5.73 8.27 -7.97
N ALA A 196 -6.10 9.37 -7.31
CA ALA A 196 -5.21 10.51 -7.04
C ALA A 196 -3.97 10.07 -6.22
N TYR A 197 -4.16 9.33 -5.14
CA TYR A 197 -3.07 8.74 -4.36
C TYR A 197 -2.15 7.83 -5.21
N ALA A 198 -2.75 6.92 -5.98
CA ALA A 198 -1.99 6.02 -6.85
C ALA A 198 -1.19 6.77 -7.92
N GLN A 199 -1.79 7.81 -8.52
CA GLN A 199 -1.13 8.68 -9.50
C GLN A 199 0.03 9.44 -8.86
N SER A 200 -0.17 10.05 -7.70
CA SER A 200 0.83 10.83 -6.98
C SER A 200 2.05 9.97 -6.62
N PHE A 201 1.82 8.81 -6.03
CA PHE A 201 2.90 7.84 -5.78
C PHE A 201 3.64 7.46 -7.07
N SER A 202 2.89 7.10 -8.12
CA SER A 202 3.48 6.66 -9.38
C SER A 202 4.27 7.77 -10.06
N PHE A 203 3.81 9.01 -9.99
CA PHE A 203 4.50 10.16 -10.59
C PHE A 203 5.78 10.53 -9.81
N VAL A 204 5.73 10.58 -8.48
CA VAL A 204 6.94 10.82 -7.65
C VAL A 204 7.94 9.68 -7.83
N SER A 205 7.47 8.43 -7.92
CA SER A 205 8.32 7.28 -8.23
C SER A 205 8.95 7.38 -9.63
N TYR A 206 8.20 7.85 -10.62
CA TYR A 206 8.69 8.10 -11.98
C TYR A 206 9.83 9.13 -11.96
N ILE A 207 9.64 10.27 -11.27
CA ILE A 207 10.71 11.27 -11.13
C ILE A 207 11.96 10.64 -10.50
N LYS A 208 11.80 9.90 -9.40
CA LYS A 208 12.92 9.26 -8.71
C LYS A 208 13.64 8.22 -9.56
N ASN A 209 12.91 7.43 -10.34
CA ASN A 209 13.47 6.33 -11.12
C ASN A 209 14.11 6.80 -12.44
N GLU A 210 13.49 7.75 -13.14
CA GLU A 210 13.98 8.23 -14.44
C GLU A 210 15.07 9.31 -14.31
N TYR A 211 14.97 10.16 -13.28
CA TYR A 211 15.87 11.30 -13.10
C TYR A 211 16.79 11.17 -11.88
N GLY A 212 16.64 10.08 -11.13
CA GLY A 212 17.44 9.77 -9.93
C GLY A 212 16.88 10.38 -8.64
N ALA A 213 17.31 9.83 -7.50
CA ALA A 213 16.92 10.33 -6.17
C ALA A 213 17.31 11.79 -5.95
N GLU A 214 18.40 12.23 -6.54
CA GLU A 214 18.87 13.62 -6.47
C GLU A 214 17.91 14.59 -7.17
N ALA A 215 17.19 14.16 -8.21
CA ALA A 215 16.21 15.02 -8.88
C ALA A 215 15.03 15.31 -7.94
N LEU A 216 14.55 14.32 -7.18
CA LEU A 216 13.52 14.53 -6.17
C LEU A 216 14.01 15.48 -5.07
N ALA A 217 15.23 15.31 -4.58
CA ALA A 217 15.83 16.22 -3.60
C ALA A 217 16.00 17.65 -4.14
N ARG A 218 16.40 17.82 -5.43
CA ARG A 218 16.46 19.13 -6.08
C ARG A 218 15.10 19.80 -6.22
N LEU A 219 14.06 19.03 -6.57
CA LEU A 219 12.67 19.51 -6.64
C LEU A 219 12.24 20.07 -5.27
N ILE A 220 12.36 19.28 -4.20
CA ILE A 220 12.00 19.70 -2.84
C ILE A 220 12.82 20.95 -2.44
N LYS A 221 14.11 20.96 -2.72
CA LYS A 221 14.98 22.10 -2.44
C LYS A 221 14.57 23.34 -3.23
N GLY A 222 14.21 23.22 -4.51
CA GLY A 222 13.73 24.33 -5.34
C GLY A 222 12.51 25.01 -4.71
N ILE A 223 11.51 24.22 -4.33
CA ILE A 223 10.31 24.73 -3.64
C ILE A 223 10.68 25.38 -2.30
N ALA A 224 11.57 24.76 -1.51
CA ALA A 224 12.06 25.32 -0.23
C ALA A 224 12.78 26.66 -0.35
N TYR A 225 13.21 27.05 -1.55
CA TYR A 225 13.78 28.36 -1.88
C TYR A 225 12.80 29.30 -2.60
N GLY A 226 11.51 28.95 -2.63
CA GLY A 226 10.45 29.80 -3.14
C GLY A 226 10.18 29.68 -4.65
N LEU A 227 10.72 28.64 -5.31
CA LEU A 227 10.33 28.35 -6.68
C LEU A 227 8.92 27.74 -6.69
N ASP A 228 8.14 28.05 -7.70
CA ASP A 228 6.92 27.29 -7.96
C ASP A 228 7.26 25.86 -8.42
N ALA A 229 6.29 24.98 -8.40
CA ALA A 229 6.48 23.57 -8.72
C ALA A 229 6.94 23.35 -10.17
N GLU A 230 6.47 24.16 -11.11
CA GLU A 230 6.85 24.07 -12.53
C GLU A 230 8.32 24.40 -12.73
N GLU A 231 8.80 25.50 -12.14
CA GLU A 231 10.21 25.91 -12.24
C GLU A 231 11.11 24.98 -11.44
N ALA A 232 10.69 24.52 -10.26
CA ALA A 232 11.42 23.54 -9.48
C ALA A 232 11.59 22.22 -10.24
N LEU A 233 10.56 21.75 -10.96
CA LEU A 233 10.64 20.57 -11.83
C LEU A 233 11.62 20.78 -12.99
N ARG A 234 11.59 21.96 -13.63
CA ARG A 234 12.55 22.29 -14.73
C ARG A 234 13.99 22.25 -14.24
N GLN A 235 14.27 22.81 -13.08
CA GLN A 235 15.62 22.78 -12.50
C GLN A 235 16.04 21.37 -12.05
N ALA A 236 15.08 20.56 -11.60
CA ALA A 236 15.37 19.22 -11.11
C ALA A 236 15.57 18.21 -12.24
N THR A 237 14.80 18.30 -13.34
CA THR A 237 14.72 17.26 -14.39
C THR A 237 15.04 17.78 -15.80
N GLY A 238 15.11 19.09 -16.01
CA GLY A 238 15.20 19.71 -17.32
C GLY A 238 13.84 19.87 -18.03
N LEU A 239 12.74 19.41 -17.44
CA LEU A 239 11.42 19.38 -18.07
C LEU A 239 10.37 20.00 -17.14
N GLY A 240 9.38 20.68 -17.72
CA GLY A 240 8.20 21.14 -17.01
C GLY A 240 7.16 20.05 -16.81
N LEU A 241 6.17 20.32 -15.93
CA LEU A 241 5.15 19.37 -15.50
C LEU A 241 4.42 18.70 -16.68
N GLY A 242 4.00 19.46 -17.68
CA GLY A 242 3.26 18.90 -18.82
C GLY A 242 4.08 17.91 -19.67
N ASN A 243 5.39 18.13 -19.79
CA ASN A 243 6.29 17.20 -20.50
C ASN A 243 6.53 15.92 -19.67
N LEU A 244 6.76 16.09 -18.38
CA LEU A 244 6.91 14.97 -17.43
C LEU A 244 5.64 14.14 -17.36
N GLU A 245 4.47 14.77 -17.29
CA GLU A 245 3.18 14.08 -17.30
C GLU A 245 2.97 13.24 -18.57
N ARG A 246 3.35 13.77 -19.72
CA ARG A 246 3.24 13.01 -21.00
C ARG A 246 4.16 11.80 -20.99
N GLY A 247 5.41 11.94 -20.56
CA GLY A 247 6.36 10.84 -20.45
C GLY A 247 5.88 9.77 -19.46
N TRP A 248 5.48 10.18 -18.27
CA TRP A 248 4.90 9.32 -17.26
C TRP A 248 3.64 8.57 -17.75
N LYS A 249 2.68 9.26 -18.38
CA LYS A 249 1.48 8.61 -18.96
C LYS A 249 1.82 7.61 -20.05
N ALA A 250 2.86 7.86 -20.85
CA ALA A 250 3.34 6.89 -21.85
C ALA A 250 3.90 5.62 -21.20
N GLU A 251 4.69 5.77 -20.13
CA GLU A 251 5.19 4.63 -19.35
C GLU A 251 4.05 3.85 -18.68
N LEU A 252 3.09 4.54 -18.07
CA LEU A 252 1.93 3.89 -17.48
C LEU A 252 1.15 3.04 -18.48
N LYS A 253 0.91 3.55 -19.67
CA LYS A 253 0.24 2.79 -20.74
C LYS A 253 1.00 1.52 -21.08
N LYS A 254 2.33 1.59 -21.19
CA LYS A 254 3.17 0.43 -21.47
C LYS A 254 3.12 -0.60 -20.34
N ARG A 255 3.11 -0.15 -19.06
CA ARG A 255 3.27 -1.01 -17.89
C ARG A 255 1.96 -1.60 -17.37
N TYR A 256 0.87 -0.84 -17.38
CA TYR A 256 -0.35 -1.17 -16.63
C TYR A 256 -1.59 -1.47 -17.47
N SER A 257 -1.60 -1.20 -18.78
CA SER A 257 -2.79 -1.37 -19.60
C SER A 257 -3.30 -2.81 -19.71
N TRP A 258 -2.44 -3.81 -19.58
CA TRP A 258 -2.80 -5.23 -19.65
C TRP A 258 -3.27 -5.84 -18.30
N PHE A 259 -2.90 -5.22 -17.19
CA PHE A 259 -3.09 -5.77 -15.84
C PHE A 259 -4.56 -6.04 -15.47
N PRO A 260 -5.53 -5.12 -15.66
CA PRO A 260 -6.93 -5.38 -15.37
C PRO A 260 -7.52 -6.48 -16.26
N ILE A 261 -7.02 -6.62 -17.48
CA ILE A 261 -7.46 -7.69 -18.40
C ILE A 261 -7.03 -9.03 -17.84
N ALA A 262 -5.77 -9.16 -17.43
CA ALA A 262 -5.23 -10.41 -16.88
C ALA A 262 -5.85 -10.82 -15.53
N THR A 263 -6.26 -9.84 -14.72
CA THR A 263 -6.81 -10.08 -13.36
C THR A 263 -8.33 -10.01 -13.30
N SER A 264 -9.02 -9.76 -14.41
CA SER A 264 -10.48 -9.68 -14.43
C SER A 264 -11.11 -11.03 -14.06
N PHE A 265 -12.24 -10.97 -13.39
CA PHE A 265 -13.03 -12.17 -13.06
C PHE A 265 -13.33 -13.04 -14.29
N PHE A 266 -13.66 -12.41 -15.42
CA PHE A 266 -13.90 -13.11 -16.68
C PHE A 266 -12.65 -13.84 -17.20
N SER A 267 -11.47 -13.25 -17.11
CA SER A 267 -10.22 -13.89 -17.54
C SER A 267 -9.88 -15.11 -16.69
N LEU A 268 -10.10 -15.02 -15.36
CA LEU A 268 -9.87 -16.13 -14.44
C LEU A 268 -10.88 -17.29 -14.71
N TRP A 269 -12.16 -16.98 -14.91
CA TRP A 269 -13.16 -17.97 -15.26
C TRP A 269 -12.94 -18.56 -16.65
N PHE A 270 -12.52 -17.76 -17.62
CA PHE A 270 -12.16 -18.25 -18.94
C PHE A 270 -10.99 -19.24 -18.87
N LEU A 271 -9.95 -18.91 -18.12
CA LEU A 271 -8.81 -19.81 -17.90
C LEU A 271 -9.22 -21.09 -17.18
N ALA A 272 -10.05 -21.00 -16.13
CA ALA A 272 -10.59 -22.17 -15.43
C ALA A 272 -11.41 -23.06 -16.37
N SER A 273 -12.26 -22.47 -17.21
CA SER A 273 -13.06 -23.20 -18.21
C SER A 273 -12.17 -23.89 -19.24
N LEU A 274 -11.12 -23.23 -19.70
CA LEU A 274 -10.15 -23.79 -20.65
C LEU A 274 -9.42 -25.00 -20.04
N LEU A 275 -8.96 -24.87 -18.78
CA LEU A 275 -8.31 -25.98 -18.06
C LEU A 275 -9.28 -27.16 -17.85
N PHE A 276 -10.54 -26.87 -17.54
CA PHE A 276 -11.57 -27.92 -17.42
C PHE A 276 -11.78 -28.65 -18.74
N LEU A 277 -11.92 -27.91 -19.86
CA LEU A 277 -12.09 -28.51 -21.19
C LEU A 277 -10.86 -29.33 -21.58
N LEU A 278 -9.67 -28.86 -21.30
CA LEU A 278 -8.42 -29.59 -21.54
C LEU A 278 -8.37 -30.88 -20.72
N GLY A 279 -8.69 -30.82 -19.42
CA GLY A 279 -8.78 -32.00 -18.56
C GLY A 279 -9.83 -33.01 -19.03
N TYR A 280 -11.00 -32.54 -19.43
CA TYR A 280 -12.05 -33.37 -20.02
C TYR A 280 -11.56 -34.04 -21.32
N TRP A 281 -10.91 -33.31 -22.21
CA TRP A 281 -10.39 -33.86 -23.46
C TRP A 281 -9.30 -34.91 -23.24
N LEU A 282 -8.37 -34.67 -22.30
CA LEU A 282 -7.34 -35.64 -21.92
C LEU A 282 -7.96 -36.92 -21.33
N LYS A 283 -8.95 -36.77 -20.44
CA LYS A 283 -9.68 -37.90 -19.86
C LYS A 283 -10.43 -38.71 -20.93
N ARG A 284 -11.10 -38.01 -21.86
CA ARG A 284 -11.81 -38.66 -22.96
C ARG A 284 -10.84 -39.40 -23.92
N ARG A 285 -9.66 -38.84 -24.18
CA ARG A 285 -8.62 -39.55 -24.97
C ARG A 285 -8.14 -40.81 -24.27
N LYS A 286 -7.90 -40.75 -22.96
CA LYS A 286 -7.48 -41.93 -22.17
C LYS A 286 -8.57 -43.01 -22.17
N ALA A 287 -9.83 -42.63 -21.93
CA ALA A 287 -10.96 -43.57 -21.95
C ALA A 287 -11.13 -44.27 -23.32
N LYS A 288 -10.96 -43.53 -24.44
CA LYS A 288 -11.00 -44.14 -25.79
C LYS A 288 -9.84 -45.11 -26.04
N ARG A 289 -8.65 -44.88 -25.46
CA ARG A 289 -7.51 -45.83 -25.56
C ARG A 289 -7.83 -47.09 -24.78
N THR A 290 -8.28 -46.96 -23.53
CA THR A 290 -8.64 -48.11 -22.70
C THR A 290 -9.77 -48.93 -23.30
N LEU A 291 -10.80 -48.31 -23.90
CA LEU A 291 -11.89 -49.03 -24.60
C LEU A 291 -11.35 -49.83 -25.78
N ARG A 292 -10.44 -49.26 -26.58
CA ARG A 292 -9.80 -49.99 -27.72
C ARG A 292 -8.94 -51.15 -27.25
N GLU A 293 -8.25 -50.99 -26.11
CA GLU A 293 -7.46 -52.07 -25.51
C GLU A 293 -8.39 -53.21 -25.05
N TRP A 294 -9.52 -52.93 -24.43
CA TRP A 294 -10.51 -53.92 -24.05
C TRP A 294 -11.19 -54.59 -25.26
N GLU A 295 -11.57 -53.81 -26.28
CA GLU A 295 -12.12 -54.37 -27.55
C GLU A 295 -11.11 -55.32 -28.21
N GLN A 296 -9.79 -55.04 -28.16
CA GLN A 296 -8.77 -55.94 -28.68
C GLN A 296 -8.60 -57.18 -27.82
N GLU A 297 -8.65 -57.06 -26.48
CA GLU A 297 -8.59 -58.18 -25.55
C GLU A 297 -9.84 -59.14 -25.71
N GLU A 298 -11.03 -58.55 -25.86
CA GLU A 298 -12.24 -59.35 -26.13
C GLU A 298 -12.19 -60.04 -27.50
N ALA A 299 -11.64 -59.41 -28.51
CA ALA A 299 -11.48 -60.02 -29.85
C ALA A 299 -10.46 -61.17 -29.88
N LEU A 300 -9.54 -61.20 -28.87
CA LEU A 300 -8.57 -62.28 -28.73
C LEU A 300 -9.06 -63.45 -27.83
N GLN A 301 -10.12 -63.26 -27.08
CA GLN A 301 -10.74 -64.33 -26.32
C GLN A 301 -11.64 -65.15 -27.23
N GLU A 302 -11.31 -66.44 -27.46
CA GLU A 302 -12.21 -67.39 -28.11
C GLU A 302 -13.55 -67.44 -27.33
N PRO A 303 -14.72 -67.43 -28.00
CA PRO A 303 -15.98 -67.55 -27.29
C PRO A 303 -16.01 -68.81 -26.45
N PRO A 304 -16.43 -68.79 -25.19
CA PRO A 304 -16.36 -69.88 -24.24
C PRO A 304 -17.22 -71.09 -24.65
N PHE A 305 -18.03 -70.99 -25.69
CA PHE A 305 -18.83 -72.07 -26.25
C PHE A 305 -18.89 -72.01 -27.78
N PRO A 306 -18.55 -73.07 -28.49
CA PRO A 306 -18.76 -73.10 -29.95
C PRO A 306 -20.27 -73.04 -30.25
N PRO A 307 -20.68 -72.32 -31.33
CA PRO A 307 -22.09 -72.30 -31.72
C PRO A 307 -22.52 -73.70 -32.14
N GLY A 308 -23.35 -74.40 -31.33
CA GLY A 308 -23.91 -75.69 -31.67
C GLY A 308 -23.93 -76.75 -30.59
N SER A 309 -23.64 -76.47 -29.33
CA SER A 309 -23.71 -77.48 -28.25
C SER A 309 -24.99 -77.41 -27.38
N PHE A 310 -26.10 -77.09 -27.98
CA PHE A 310 -27.42 -77.42 -27.39
C PHE A 310 -28.01 -78.52 -28.27
N ASP A 311 -27.68 -79.78 -27.94
CA ASP A 311 -28.40 -80.92 -28.48
C ASP A 311 -29.84 -80.87 -27.94
N ASP A 312 -30.79 -80.88 -28.88
CA ASP A 312 -32.20 -81.10 -28.67
C ASP A 312 -32.39 -82.59 -28.26
N GLU A 313 -32.08 -82.94 -27.01
CA GLU A 313 -32.52 -84.20 -26.44
C GLU A 313 -33.25 -83.81 -25.16
N ASP A 314 -34.59 -83.70 -25.25
CA ASP A 314 -35.62 -84.07 -24.32
C ASP A 314 -36.96 -83.55 -24.85
N ARG A 315 -37.47 -84.26 -25.86
CA ARG A 315 -38.91 -84.34 -26.12
C ARG A 315 -39.29 -85.83 -26.25
N GLU A 316 -39.66 -86.41 -25.13
CA GLU A 316 -40.73 -87.38 -25.02
C GLU A 316 -41.55 -87.17 -23.75
#